data_f82b25e3c382d11c5c7ff547f813b29e
#
_entry.id   f82b25e3c382d11c5c7ff547f813b29e
#
_cell.length_a   1.000
_cell.length_b   1.000
_cell.length_c   1.000
_cell.angle_alpha   90.00
_cell.angle_beta   90.00
_cell.angle_gamma   90.00
#
_symmetry.space_group_name_H-M   'P 1'
#
loop_
_entity.id
_entity.type
_entity.pdbx_description
1 polymer ?
#
loop_
_entity_poly.entity_id
_entity_poly.type
_entity_poly.pdbx_seq_one_letter_code
_entity_poly.pdbx_strand_id
1 'polypeptide(L)'
;MDKALVLFAMLNGGWLEFVPAFINDRDVVLAAVRCRGVSLQFASAACQDDIGIVLAAIQQNGLGLQFASESLRDDEQVVRAAVWCADEPYQVLRFASLRLQG
;
A
#
# COMPACT_ATOMS: atom_id res chain seq x y z
N MET A 1 -18.38 -9.67 12.43
CA MET A 1 -17.05 -9.48 13.04
C MET A 1 -16.93 -8.03 13.48
N ASP A 2 -16.42 -7.80 14.68
CA ASP A 2 -16.28 -6.47 15.25
C ASP A 2 -15.07 -5.76 14.63
N LYS A 3 -15.28 -4.55 14.12
CA LYS A 3 -14.22 -3.75 13.52
C LYS A 3 -13.07 -3.51 14.50
N ALA A 4 -13.36 -3.31 15.78
CA ALA A 4 -12.32 -3.09 16.79
C ALA A 4 -11.40 -4.31 16.91
N LEU A 5 -11.95 -5.51 16.87
CA LEU A 5 -11.15 -6.74 16.89
C LEU A 5 -10.32 -6.88 15.61
N VAL A 6 -10.91 -6.52 14.48
CA VAL A 6 -10.19 -6.56 13.19
C VAL A 6 -9.02 -5.58 13.20
N LEU A 7 -9.24 -4.34 13.69
CA LEU A 7 -8.16 -3.36 13.80
C LEU A 7 -7.05 -3.85 14.71
N PHE A 8 -7.41 -4.44 15.85
CA PHE A 8 -6.43 -5.01 16.77
C PHE A 8 -5.60 -6.10 16.08
N ALA A 9 -6.28 -7.00 15.35
CA ALA A 9 -5.59 -8.06 14.63
C ALA A 9 -4.64 -7.51 13.56
N MET A 10 -5.06 -6.49 12.79
CA MET A 10 -4.22 -5.90 11.76
C MET A 10 -2.99 -5.22 12.37
N LEU A 11 -3.14 -4.52 13.49
CA LEU A 11 -2.02 -3.87 14.17
C LEU A 11 -1.03 -4.88 14.75
N ASN A 12 -1.45 -6.13 14.94
CA ASN A 12 -0.61 -7.20 15.43
C ASN A 12 -0.16 -8.16 14.33
N GLY A 13 -0.15 -7.70 13.09
CA GLY A 13 0.35 -8.46 11.96
C GLY A 13 -0.67 -9.37 11.28
N GLY A 14 -1.96 -9.12 11.49
CA GLY A 14 -3.01 -9.88 10.81
C GLY A 14 -2.97 -9.68 9.29
N TRP A 15 -3.52 -10.64 8.56
CA TRP A 15 -3.54 -10.61 7.09
C TRP A 15 -4.86 -10.05 6.58
N LEU A 16 -4.79 -8.97 5.81
CA LEU A 16 -5.97 -8.33 5.23
C LEU A 16 -6.80 -9.30 4.38
N GLU A 17 -6.13 -10.25 3.73
CA GLU A 17 -6.81 -11.24 2.87
C GLU A 17 -7.82 -12.10 3.61
N PHE A 18 -7.70 -12.23 4.94
CA PHE A 18 -8.62 -13.03 5.75
C PHE A 18 -9.84 -12.25 6.22
N VAL A 19 -9.92 -10.96 5.90
CA VAL A 19 -11.06 -10.13 6.30
C VAL A 19 -11.66 -9.40 5.09
N PRO A 20 -12.20 -10.15 4.10
CA PRO A 20 -12.65 -9.55 2.84
C PRO A 20 -13.75 -8.49 3.02
N ALA A 21 -14.50 -8.55 4.11
CA ALA A 21 -15.54 -7.55 4.38
C ALA A 21 -14.96 -6.16 4.68
N PHE A 22 -13.67 -6.08 5.01
CA PHE A 22 -13.02 -4.84 5.44
C PHE A 22 -11.96 -4.32 4.45
N ILE A 23 -11.87 -4.92 3.26
CA ILE A 23 -10.84 -4.50 2.29
C ILE A 23 -11.07 -3.09 1.74
N ASN A 24 -12.26 -2.53 1.94
CA ASN A 24 -12.59 -1.16 1.55
C ASN A 24 -12.68 -0.23 2.76
N ASP A 25 -12.39 -0.71 3.96
CA ASP A 25 -12.40 0.11 5.17
C ASP A 25 -11.02 0.75 5.31
N ARG A 26 -10.96 2.08 5.16
CA ARG A 26 -9.70 2.81 5.17
C ARG A 26 -8.89 2.57 6.44
N ASP A 27 -9.56 2.55 7.60
CA ASP A 27 -8.86 2.36 8.88
C ASP A 27 -8.23 0.98 8.98
N VAL A 28 -8.98 -0.05 8.57
CA VAL A 28 -8.50 -1.44 8.60
C VAL A 28 -7.35 -1.62 7.60
N VAL A 29 -7.53 -1.12 6.38
CA VAL A 29 -6.49 -1.23 5.35
C VAL A 29 -5.23 -0.48 5.77
N LEU A 30 -5.38 0.72 6.33
CA LEU A 30 -4.24 1.50 6.79
C LEU A 30 -3.47 0.77 7.90
N ALA A 31 -4.18 0.17 8.85
CA ALA A 31 -3.55 -0.62 9.92
C ALA A 31 -2.77 -1.81 9.33
N ALA A 32 -3.37 -2.50 8.36
CA ALA A 32 -2.73 -3.65 7.71
C ALA A 32 -1.46 -3.26 6.97
N VAL A 33 -1.49 -2.17 6.19
CA VAL A 33 -0.33 -1.76 5.40
C VAL A 33 0.77 -1.17 6.27
N ARG A 34 0.44 -0.63 7.43
CA ARG A 34 1.47 -0.16 8.38
C ARG A 34 2.28 -1.31 8.95
N CYS A 35 1.68 -2.49 9.05
CA CYS A 35 2.39 -3.68 9.50
C CYS A 35 3.07 -4.40 8.35
N ARG A 36 2.41 -4.42 7.19
CA ARG A 36 2.90 -5.11 5.99
C ARG A 36 2.52 -4.29 4.76
N GLY A 37 3.48 -3.57 4.18
CA GLY A 37 3.21 -2.76 2.99
C GLY A 37 2.59 -3.56 1.85
N VAL A 38 2.96 -4.84 1.71
CA VAL A 38 2.42 -5.70 0.66
C VAL A 38 0.94 -6.06 0.85
N SER A 39 0.37 -5.79 2.04
CA SER A 39 -1.07 -6.00 2.25
C SER A 39 -1.93 -5.13 1.33
N LEU A 40 -1.35 -4.08 0.76
CA LEU A 40 -2.06 -3.21 -0.18
C LEU A 40 -2.64 -4.01 -1.36
N GLN A 41 -2.00 -5.12 -1.75
CA GLN A 41 -2.50 -5.95 -2.86
C GLN A 41 -3.89 -6.51 -2.61
N PHE A 42 -4.28 -6.66 -1.35
CA PHE A 42 -5.59 -7.22 -0.98
C PHE A 42 -6.64 -6.13 -0.73
N ALA A 43 -6.25 -4.87 -0.78
CA ALA A 43 -7.16 -3.75 -0.56
C ALA A 43 -8.04 -3.52 -1.79
N SER A 44 -9.17 -2.84 -1.58
CA SER A 44 -10.04 -2.47 -2.70
C SER A 44 -9.34 -1.48 -3.62
N ALA A 45 -9.85 -1.34 -4.85
CA ALA A 45 -9.29 -0.38 -5.81
C ALA A 45 -9.30 1.05 -5.26
N ALA A 46 -10.34 1.41 -4.51
CA ALA A 46 -10.43 2.74 -3.90
C ALA A 46 -9.30 2.98 -2.90
N CYS A 47 -8.95 1.95 -2.11
CA CYS A 47 -7.85 2.05 -1.15
C CYS A 47 -6.50 2.06 -1.86
N GLN A 48 -6.36 1.33 -2.94
CA GLN A 48 -5.13 1.33 -3.74
C GLN A 48 -4.91 2.67 -4.43
N ASP A 49 -5.97 3.48 -4.55
CA ASP A 49 -5.90 4.84 -5.12
C ASP A 49 -5.86 5.92 -4.03
N ASP A 50 -5.76 5.54 -2.75
CA ASP A 50 -5.69 6.47 -1.63
C ASP A 50 -4.21 6.77 -1.34
N ILE A 51 -3.81 8.02 -1.58
CA ILE A 51 -2.41 8.41 -1.43
C ILE A 51 -1.89 8.18 0.00
N GLY A 52 -2.72 8.43 1.02
CA GLY A 52 -2.31 8.21 2.42
C GLY A 52 -2.01 6.76 2.71
N ILE A 53 -2.85 5.85 2.21
CA ILE A 53 -2.65 4.41 2.39
C ILE A 53 -1.43 3.95 1.60
N VAL A 54 -1.30 4.40 0.36
CA VAL A 54 -0.17 4.01 -0.49
C VAL A 54 1.15 4.49 0.10
N LEU A 55 1.21 5.72 0.61
CA LEU A 55 2.43 6.23 1.25
C LEU A 55 2.77 5.43 2.51
N ALA A 56 1.77 5.04 3.29
CA ALA A 56 2.01 4.19 4.47
C ALA A 56 2.58 2.83 4.07
N ALA A 57 2.06 2.23 2.99
CA ALA A 57 2.56 0.96 2.47
C ALA A 57 4.02 1.10 2.00
N ILE A 58 4.31 2.18 1.28
CA ILE A 58 5.64 2.46 0.74
C ILE A 58 6.65 2.66 1.87
N GLN A 59 6.26 3.30 2.96
CA GLN A 59 7.15 3.51 4.11
C GLN A 59 7.56 2.17 4.75
N GLN A 60 6.71 1.17 4.68
CA GLN A 60 7.04 -0.16 5.18
C GLN A 60 7.90 -0.94 4.17
N ASN A 61 7.58 -0.79 2.89
CA ASN A 61 8.30 -1.47 1.82
C ASN A 61 8.09 -0.71 0.51
N GLY A 62 9.15 -0.11 -0.03
CA GLY A 62 9.09 0.65 -1.27
C GLY A 62 8.47 -0.13 -2.42
N LEU A 63 8.59 -1.46 -2.41
CA LEU A 63 7.98 -2.30 -3.44
C LEU A 63 6.45 -2.30 -3.37
N GLY A 64 5.86 -1.78 -2.29
CA GLY A 64 4.41 -1.61 -2.18
C GLY A 64 3.83 -0.77 -3.32
N LEU A 65 4.64 0.05 -3.97
CA LEU A 65 4.20 0.86 -5.11
C LEU A 65 3.55 0.01 -6.21
N GLN A 66 3.99 -1.23 -6.40
CA GLN A 66 3.45 -2.10 -7.44
C GLN A 66 1.95 -2.36 -7.29
N PHE A 67 1.42 -2.21 -6.06
CA PHE A 67 0.01 -2.48 -5.76
C PHE A 67 -0.83 -1.21 -5.77
N ALA A 68 -0.22 -0.04 -5.98
CA ALA A 68 -0.95 1.22 -6.06
C ALA A 68 -1.70 1.32 -7.38
N SER A 69 -2.71 2.21 -7.43
CA SER A 69 -3.40 2.48 -8.67
C SER A 69 -2.44 3.04 -9.71
N GLU A 70 -2.83 2.94 -10.97
CA GLU A 70 -2.03 3.47 -12.07
C GLU A 70 -1.77 4.97 -11.89
N SER A 71 -2.79 5.72 -11.44
CA SER A 71 -2.66 7.15 -11.19
C SER A 71 -1.57 7.46 -10.18
N LEU A 72 -1.51 6.68 -9.08
CA LEU A 72 -0.50 6.91 -8.05
C LEU A 72 0.88 6.42 -8.47
N ARG A 73 0.95 5.38 -9.30
CA ARG A 73 2.24 4.94 -9.86
C ARG A 73 2.79 5.96 -10.86
N ASP A 74 1.91 6.85 -11.36
CA ASP A 74 2.30 7.95 -12.24
C ASP A 74 2.57 9.25 -11.47
N ASP A 75 2.40 9.25 -10.15
CA ASP A 75 2.60 10.44 -9.32
C ASP A 75 4.07 10.51 -8.90
N GLU A 76 4.73 11.57 -9.32
CA GLU A 76 6.16 11.77 -9.06
C GLU A 76 6.50 11.75 -7.57
N GLN A 77 5.64 12.36 -6.72
CA GLN A 77 5.87 12.39 -5.28
C GLN A 77 5.81 10.99 -4.68
N VAL A 78 4.84 10.19 -5.13
CA VAL A 78 4.68 8.81 -4.67
C VAL A 78 5.88 7.97 -5.09
N VAL A 79 6.31 8.10 -6.34
CA VAL A 79 7.46 7.35 -6.86
C VAL A 79 8.74 7.74 -6.13
N ARG A 80 8.93 9.04 -5.86
CA ARG A 80 10.10 9.50 -5.10
C ARG A 80 10.13 8.90 -3.69
N ALA A 81 8.97 8.86 -3.03
CA ALA A 81 8.89 8.27 -1.70
C ALA A 81 9.24 6.78 -1.75
N ALA A 82 8.76 6.07 -2.76
CA ALA A 82 9.04 4.65 -2.92
C ALA A 82 10.53 4.38 -3.16
N VAL A 83 11.15 5.17 -4.02
CA VAL A 83 12.59 5.06 -4.30
C VAL A 83 13.40 5.33 -3.04
N TRP A 84 12.98 6.33 -2.27
CA TRP A 84 13.67 6.70 -1.04
C TRP A 84 13.60 5.59 0.01
N CYS A 85 12.47 4.87 0.08
CA CYS A 85 12.24 3.83 1.09
C CYS A 85 12.69 2.44 0.66
N ALA A 86 13.01 2.23 -0.62
CA ALA A 86 13.36 0.91 -1.13
C ALA A 86 14.85 0.60 -0.91
N ASP A 87 15.14 -0.65 -0.59
CA ASP A 87 16.53 -1.14 -0.51
C ASP A 87 17.16 -1.16 -1.90
N GLU A 88 16.37 -1.48 -2.92
CA GLU A 88 16.83 -1.53 -4.30
C GLU A 88 15.96 -0.62 -5.16
N PRO A 89 16.35 0.67 -5.33
CA PRO A 89 15.53 1.64 -6.06
C PRO A 89 15.17 1.23 -7.49
N TYR A 90 16.01 0.46 -8.15
CA TYR A 90 15.74 0.03 -9.51
C TYR A 90 14.48 -0.83 -9.62
N GLN A 91 14.18 -1.61 -8.58
CA GLN A 91 12.97 -2.42 -8.57
C GLN A 91 11.72 -1.56 -8.48
N VAL A 92 11.80 -0.46 -7.71
CA VAL A 92 10.68 0.48 -7.60
C VAL A 92 10.38 1.13 -8.95
N LEU A 93 11.41 1.50 -9.68
CA LEU A 93 11.24 2.15 -10.99
C LEU A 93 10.52 1.25 -11.99
N ARG A 94 10.57 -0.06 -11.81
CA ARG A 94 9.86 -1.00 -12.67
C ARG A 94 8.35 -0.90 -12.52
N PHE A 95 7.86 -0.38 -11.39
CA PHE A 95 6.44 -0.24 -11.09
C PHE A 95 5.91 1.16 -11.35
N ALA A 96 6.80 2.12 -11.60
CA ALA A 96 6.41 3.47 -11.96
C ALA A 96 5.87 3.48 -13.39
N SER A 97 5.06 4.48 -13.72
CA SER A 97 4.57 4.60 -15.08
C SER A 97 5.72 4.88 -16.06
N LEU A 98 5.50 4.55 -17.33
CA LEU A 98 6.50 4.79 -18.35
C LEU A 98 6.90 6.25 -18.46
N ARG A 99 5.96 7.16 -18.17
CA ARG A 99 6.22 8.60 -18.19
C ARG A 99 7.32 8.99 -17.20
N LEU A 100 7.33 8.35 -16.03
CA LEU A 100 8.30 8.67 -14.97
C LEU A 100 9.60 7.91 -15.13
N GLN A 101 9.59 6.79 -15.87
CA GLN A 101 10.79 6.00 -16.13
C GLN A 101 11.66 6.61 -17.21
N GLY A 102 11.04 7.33 -18.12
CA GLY A 102 11.71 7.98 -19.22
C GLY A 102 12.37 9.27 -18.80
#